data_3667af22c087b7530f9a4d4972ef1649
#
_entry.id   3667af22c087b7530f9a4d4972ef1649
#
_cell.length_a   1.000
_cell.length_b   1.000
_cell.length_c   1.000
_cell.angle_alpha   90.00
_cell.angle_beta   90.00
_cell.angle_gamma   90.00
#
_symmetry.space_group_name_H-M   'P 1'
#
loop_
_entity.id
_entity.type
_entity.pdbx_description
1 polymer ?
#
loop_
_entity_poly.entity_id
_entity_poly.type
_entity_poly.pdbx_seq_one_letter_code
_entity_poly.pdbx_strand_id
1 'polypeptide(L)'
;MKCKIVLCILMIFMLFTMSSCKVKKYSQVEEVYYNEILSKSSLSATKEYYVLVYRTGCAVCEVVEPYVCEYANIVKKYPAIDKIYVLNKSDKKNNGGIAAGSGVTTNTAVGATKYTQIKLASAPVLLKIKSGRVVAMYDTKTKILEKLNSILSNY
;
A
#
# COMPACT_ATOMS: atom_id res chain seq x y z
N MET A 1 52.10 -2.29 -3.21
CA MET A 1 51.03 -3.29 -2.84
C MET A 1 50.12 -2.83 -1.71
N LYS A 2 50.56 -2.07 -0.72
CA LYS A 2 49.70 -1.64 0.44
C LYS A 2 48.53 -0.73 0.07
N CYS A 3 48.65 0.14 -0.94
CA CYS A 3 47.62 1.09 -1.34
C CYS A 3 46.37 0.42 -1.98
N LYS A 4 46.57 -0.69 -2.73
CA LYS A 4 45.42 -1.42 -3.36
C LYS A 4 44.56 -2.16 -2.34
N ILE A 5 45.16 -2.65 -1.25
CA ILE A 5 44.44 -3.38 -0.18
C ILE A 5 43.55 -2.41 0.60
N VAL A 6 44.05 -1.20 0.91
CA VAL A 6 43.27 -0.17 1.62
C VAL A 6 42.06 0.29 0.80
N LEU A 7 42.22 0.43 -0.53
CA LEU A 7 41.13 0.82 -1.42
C LEU A 7 40.04 -0.26 -1.50
N CYS A 8 40.41 -1.55 -1.53
CA CYS A 8 39.45 -2.66 -1.50
C CYS A 8 38.69 -2.74 -0.17
N ILE A 9 39.32 -2.49 0.97
CA ILE A 9 38.69 -2.49 2.28
C ILE A 9 37.70 -1.32 2.39
N LEU A 10 38.03 -0.13 1.87
CA LEU A 10 37.13 1.02 1.81
C LEU A 10 35.90 0.76 0.92
N MET A 11 36.07 0.08 -0.22
CA MET A 11 34.94 -0.30 -1.08
C MET A 11 34.01 -1.33 -0.40
N ILE A 12 34.56 -2.30 0.31
CA ILE A 12 33.78 -3.30 1.05
C ILE A 12 33.00 -2.63 2.19
N PHE A 13 33.57 -1.63 2.87
CA PHE A 13 32.88 -0.90 3.94
C PHE A 13 31.71 -0.03 3.43
N MET A 14 31.81 0.51 2.20
CA MET A 14 30.72 1.26 1.56
C MET A 14 29.53 0.38 1.16
N LEU A 15 29.73 -0.93 0.96
CA LEU A 15 28.65 -1.86 0.62
C LEU A 15 27.80 -2.29 1.83
N PHE A 16 28.28 -2.08 3.06
CA PHE A 16 27.56 -2.50 4.27
C PHE A 16 26.62 -1.43 4.87
N THR A 17 26.56 -0.23 4.33
CA THR A 17 25.74 0.87 4.87
C THR A 17 24.39 1.05 4.18
N MET A 18 23.91 0.08 3.41
CA MET A 18 22.51 0.04 2.97
C MET A 18 21.63 -0.35 4.16
N SER A 19 21.58 0.50 5.17
CA SER A 19 20.57 0.42 6.23
C SER A 19 19.20 0.61 5.57
N SER A 20 18.55 -0.50 5.25
CA SER A 20 17.19 -0.49 4.73
C SER A 20 16.29 0.20 5.77
N CYS A 21 15.98 1.47 5.56
CA CYS A 21 15.10 2.22 6.43
C CYS A 21 13.74 1.52 6.49
N LYS A 22 13.43 0.95 7.65
CA LYS A 22 12.20 0.18 7.87
C LYS A 22 10.99 1.13 7.82
N VAL A 23 9.99 0.78 7.03
CA VAL A 23 8.71 1.51 6.97
C VAL A 23 7.99 1.36 8.31
N LYS A 24 7.58 2.47 8.92
CA LYS A 24 6.92 2.50 10.23
C LYS A 24 5.59 3.26 10.22
N LYS A 25 5.33 4.06 9.19
CA LYS A 25 4.13 4.89 9.04
C LYS A 25 3.60 4.84 7.61
N TYR A 26 2.31 5.08 7.43
CA TYR A 26 1.70 5.21 6.11
C TYR A 26 2.43 6.19 5.20
N SER A 27 2.89 7.33 5.73
CA SER A 27 3.65 8.35 4.97
C SER A 27 4.97 7.85 4.34
N GLN A 28 5.42 6.65 4.70
CA GLN A 28 6.61 6.00 4.17
C GLN A 28 6.27 4.85 3.19
N VAL A 29 4.99 4.53 3.05
CA VAL A 29 4.48 3.62 2.02
C VAL A 29 4.21 4.42 0.75
N GLU A 30 4.41 3.81 -0.42
CA GLU A 30 4.15 4.48 -1.70
C GLU A 30 2.68 4.90 -1.80
N GLU A 31 2.44 6.20 -2.01
CA GLU A 31 1.10 6.75 -2.12
C GLU A 31 0.57 6.65 -3.56
N VAL A 32 -0.73 6.42 -3.68
CA VAL A 32 -1.46 6.50 -4.94
C VAL A 32 -2.59 7.49 -4.80
N TYR A 33 -2.84 8.26 -5.88
CA TYR A 33 -3.97 9.18 -5.93
C TYR A 33 -5.22 8.49 -6.49
N TYR A 34 -6.37 9.08 -6.19
CA TYR A 34 -7.66 8.51 -6.54
C TYR A 34 -7.84 8.23 -8.04
N ASN A 35 -7.45 9.15 -8.90
CA ASN A 35 -7.52 8.99 -10.34
C ASN A 35 -6.55 7.95 -10.91
N GLU A 36 -5.54 7.55 -10.12
CA GLU A 36 -4.51 6.58 -10.49
C GLU A 36 -4.74 5.20 -9.86
N ILE A 37 -5.75 5.07 -9.01
CA ILE A 37 -5.95 3.87 -8.17
C ILE A 37 -6.01 2.57 -8.97
N LEU A 38 -6.44 2.61 -10.23
CA LEU A 38 -6.55 1.45 -11.11
C LEU A 38 -5.41 1.35 -12.14
N SER A 39 -4.50 2.32 -12.22
CA SER A 39 -3.46 2.39 -13.26
C SER A 39 -2.10 1.83 -12.85
N LYS A 40 -1.88 1.53 -11.56
CA LYS A 40 -0.59 1.02 -11.06
C LYS A 40 -0.25 -0.41 -11.49
N SER A 41 -1.19 -1.13 -12.10
CA SER A 41 -0.95 -2.50 -12.60
C SER A 41 0.15 -2.61 -13.66
N SER A 42 0.43 -1.52 -14.39
CA SER A 42 1.54 -1.47 -15.35
C SER A 42 2.91 -1.46 -14.69
N LEU A 43 2.98 -1.10 -13.40
CA LEU A 43 4.21 -0.98 -12.61
C LEU A 43 4.45 -2.20 -11.71
N SER A 44 3.48 -3.11 -11.58
CA SER A 44 3.61 -4.33 -10.78
C SER A 44 3.99 -5.51 -11.66
N ALA A 45 5.01 -6.27 -11.27
CA ALA A 45 5.44 -7.47 -11.96
C ALA A 45 4.32 -8.54 -12.02
N THR A 46 3.45 -8.58 -11.02
CA THR A 46 2.33 -9.53 -10.91
C THR A 46 1.05 -9.02 -11.56
N LYS A 47 0.99 -7.74 -11.98
CA LYS A 47 -0.22 -7.03 -12.41
C LYS A 47 -1.34 -7.02 -11.35
N GLU A 48 -1.02 -7.44 -10.14
CA GLU A 48 -1.89 -7.38 -8.96
C GLU A 48 -1.25 -6.48 -7.91
N TYR A 49 -2.06 -5.80 -7.12
CA TYR A 49 -1.60 -4.97 -6.01
C TYR A 49 -2.73 -4.66 -5.05
N TYR A 50 -2.36 -4.19 -3.87
CA TYR A 50 -3.29 -3.71 -2.87
C TYR A 50 -3.24 -2.20 -2.76
N VAL A 51 -4.38 -1.59 -2.45
CA VAL A 51 -4.48 -0.18 -2.04
C VAL A 51 -5.23 -0.11 -0.73
N LEU A 52 -4.56 0.36 0.33
CA LEU A 52 -5.24 0.71 1.56
C LEU A 52 -5.72 2.15 1.49
N VAL A 53 -7.01 2.35 1.54
CA VAL A 53 -7.64 3.67 1.69
C VAL A 53 -7.80 3.96 3.17
N TYR A 54 -7.19 5.04 3.64
CA TYR A 54 -7.25 5.48 5.04
C TYR A 54 -7.64 6.96 5.13
N ARG A 55 -7.87 7.46 6.32
CA ARG A 55 -8.01 8.89 6.60
C ARG A 55 -7.20 9.28 7.83
N THR A 56 -6.74 10.51 7.87
CA THR A 56 -6.06 11.10 9.03
C THR A 56 -7.01 11.17 10.23
N GLY A 57 -6.51 10.87 11.42
CA GLY A 57 -7.29 10.90 12.68
C GLY A 57 -8.35 9.80 12.79
N CYS A 58 -8.14 8.68 12.11
CA CYS A 58 -9.03 7.53 12.17
C CYS A 58 -8.42 6.45 13.10
N ALA A 59 -8.95 6.25 14.28
CA ALA A 59 -8.43 5.29 15.26
C ALA A 59 -8.31 3.86 14.70
N VAL A 60 -9.28 3.41 13.90
CA VAL A 60 -9.22 2.08 13.27
C VAL A 60 -8.11 2.01 12.22
N CYS A 61 -7.84 3.11 11.50
CA CYS A 61 -6.75 3.17 10.53
C CYS A 61 -5.38 3.08 11.24
N GLU A 62 -5.24 3.68 12.41
CA GLU A 62 -4.02 3.62 13.24
C GLU A 62 -3.74 2.19 13.73
N VAL A 63 -4.78 1.41 14.05
CA VAL A 63 -4.63 -0.02 14.41
C VAL A 63 -4.15 -0.86 13.24
N VAL A 64 -4.54 -0.53 12.01
CA VAL A 64 -4.16 -1.27 10.79
C VAL A 64 -2.76 -0.86 10.28
N GLU A 65 -2.30 0.36 10.60
CA GLU A 65 -1.04 0.92 10.10
C GLU A 65 0.19 0.00 10.26
N PRO A 66 0.46 -0.59 11.45
CA PRO A 66 1.64 -1.45 11.64
C PRO A 66 1.68 -2.63 10.67
N TYR A 67 0.55 -3.26 10.39
CA TYR A 67 0.44 -4.42 9.50
C TYR A 67 0.70 -4.05 8.04
N VAL A 68 0.20 -2.89 7.61
CA VAL A 68 0.47 -2.36 6.26
C VAL A 68 1.94 -1.99 6.10
N CYS A 69 2.55 -1.39 7.12
CA CYS A 69 3.97 -1.06 7.12
C CYS A 69 4.84 -2.31 7.10
N GLU A 70 4.47 -3.35 7.85
CA GLU A 70 5.14 -4.64 7.84
C GLU A 70 5.05 -5.31 6.47
N TYR A 71 3.84 -5.34 5.88
CA TYR A 71 3.64 -5.81 4.53
C TYR A 71 4.54 -5.08 3.51
N ALA A 72 4.59 -3.74 3.57
CA ALA A 72 5.42 -2.93 2.69
C ALA A 72 6.93 -3.25 2.87
N ASN A 73 7.38 -3.57 4.10
CA ASN A 73 8.74 -4.00 4.35
C ASN A 73 9.03 -5.38 3.74
N ILE A 74 8.08 -6.31 3.81
CA ILE A 74 8.21 -7.64 3.20
C ILE A 74 8.27 -7.53 1.69
N VAL A 75 7.42 -6.71 1.06
CA VAL A 75 7.47 -6.46 -0.39
C VAL A 75 8.83 -5.91 -0.84
N LYS A 76 9.46 -5.03 -0.05
CA LYS A 76 10.82 -4.54 -0.34
C LYS A 76 11.86 -5.67 -0.36
N LYS A 77 11.69 -6.65 0.51
CA LYS A 77 12.60 -7.81 0.63
C LYS A 77 12.30 -8.88 -0.42
N TYR A 78 11.02 -9.04 -0.78
CA TYR A 78 10.52 -10.06 -1.69
C TYR A 78 9.68 -9.41 -2.82
N PRO A 79 10.31 -8.89 -3.89
CA PRO A 79 9.62 -8.14 -4.96
C PRO A 79 8.58 -8.93 -5.77
N ALA A 80 8.56 -10.25 -5.64
CA ALA A 80 7.56 -11.11 -6.28
C ALA A 80 6.18 -11.06 -5.60
N ILE A 81 6.09 -10.49 -4.39
CA ILE A 81 4.83 -10.31 -3.68
C ILE A 81 4.09 -9.10 -4.27
N ASP A 82 2.76 -9.18 -4.30
CA ASP A 82 1.90 -8.07 -4.72
C ASP A 82 2.21 -6.81 -3.92
N LYS A 83 2.46 -5.69 -4.59
CA LYS A 83 2.73 -4.41 -3.93
C LYS A 83 1.52 -3.93 -3.12
N ILE A 84 1.79 -3.14 -2.09
CA ILE A 84 0.77 -2.38 -1.37
C ILE A 84 1.05 -0.89 -1.50
N TYR A 85 0.01 -0.14 -1.79
CA TYR A 85 -0.02 1.32 -1.85
C TYR A 85 -0.96 1.84 -0.78
N VAL A 86 -0.83 3.12 -0.44
CA VAL A 86 -1.76 3.79 0.45
C VAL A 86 -2.43 4.97 -0.26
N LEU A 87 -3.66 5.28 0.13
CA LEU A 87 -4.40 6.42 -0.33
C LEU A 87 -5.01 7.15 0.87
N ASN A 88 -4.57 8.38 1.11
CA ASN A 88 -5.15 9.21 2.16
C ASN A 88 -6.42 9.90 1.65
N LYS A 89 -7.58 9.46 2.12
CA LYS A 89 -8.88 10.04 1.79
C LYS A 89 -9.03 11.49 2.29
N SER A 90 -8.24 11.90 3.31
CA SER A 90 -8.24 13.26 3.83
C SER A 90 -7.38 14.23 3.03
N ASP A 91 -6.53 13.75 2.11
CA ASP A 91 -5.74 14.62 1.26
C ASP A 91 -6.65 15.38 0.27
N LYS A 92 -6.40 16.69 0.12
CA LYS A 92 -7.15 17.54 -0.82
C LYS A 92 -7.07 17.05 -2.27
N LYS A 93 -5.97 16.43 -2.67
CA LYS A 93 -5.79 15.82 -4.00
C LYS A 93 -6.72 14.64 -4.26
N ASN A 94 -7.17 13.97 -3.19
CA ASN A 94 -8.13 12.87 -3.24
C ASN A 94 -9.56 13.34 -2.93
N ASN A 95 -9.72 14.63 -2.62
CA ASN A 95 -10.99 15.20 -2.19
C ASN A 95 -11.97 15.26 -3.39
N GLY A 96 -13.13 14.66 -3.23
CA GLY A 96 -14.16 14.57 -4.27
C GLY A 96 -14.16 13.27 -5.08
N GLY A 97 -13.08 12.47 -5.01
CA GLY A 97 -12.98 11.23 -5.77
C GLY A 97 -13.61 10.02 -5.08
N ILE A 98 -13.02 9.58 -3.98
CA ILE A 98 -13.53 8.46 -3.15
C ILE A 98 -14.50 8.97 -2.09
N ALA A 99 -14.67 10.28 -2.00
CA ALA A 99 -15.56 10.84 -1.02
C ALA A 99 -16.94 10.20 -1.17
N ALA A 100 -17.47 9.76 -0.05
CA ALA A 100 -18.88 9.65 0.09
C ALA A 100 -19.48 11.01 -0.31
N GLY A 101 -19.95 11.12 -1.55
CA GLY A 101 -20.94 12.14 -1.85
C GLY A 101 -22.06 11.98 -0.80
N SER A 102 -22.75 13.05 -0.47
CA SER A 102 -23.93 12.98 0.37
C SER A 102 -24.82 11.85 -0.16
N GLY A 103 -24.98 10.77 0.62
CA GLY A 103 -25.78 9.60 0.22
C GLY A 103 -25.03 8.27 0.03
N VAL A 104 -23.70 8.22 0.05
CA VAL A 104 -22.98 6.93 0.04
C VAL A 104 -22.99 6.35 1.46
N THR A 105 -23.82 5.35 1.70
CA THR A 105 -23.97 4.67 3.00
C THR A 105 -23.18 3.36 3.08
N THR A 106 -22.76 2.82 1.93
CA THR A 106 -22.05 1.53 1.84
C THR A 106 -20.82 1.63 0.96
N ASN A 107 -19.83 0.77 1.22
CA ASN A 107 -18.66 0.65 0.36
C ASN A 107 -19.03 -0.15 -0.89
N THR A 108 -18.72 0.39 -2.07
CA THR A 108 -18.92 -0.26 -3.37
C THR A 108 -17.68 -0.05 -4.22
N ALA A 109 -16.98 -1.13 -4.55
CA ALA A 109 -15.77 -1.05 -5.36
C ALA A 109 -15.54 -2.29 -6.22
N VAL A 110 -15.97 -3.48 -5.77
CA VAL A 110 -15.71 -4.74 -6.49
C VAL A 110 -16.30 -4.69 -7.90
N GLY A 111 -15.49 -5.04 -8.88
CA GLY A 111 -15.87 -4.96 -10.30
C GLY A 111 -15.54 -3.64 -10.98
N ALA A 112 -15.19 -2.58 -10.22
CA ALA A 112 -14.87 -1.27 -10.76
C ALA A 112 -13.68 -1.34 -11.74
N THR A 113 -13.85 -0.77 -12.92
CA THR A 113 -12.84 -0.60 -13.99
C THR A 113 -12.52 0.88 -14.25
N LYS A 114 -13.27 1.78 -13.62
CA LYS A 114 -13.03 3.21 -13.60
C LYS A 114 -13.00 3.68 -12.15
N TYR A 115 -12.08 4.58 -11.81
CA TYR A 115 -11.96 5.10 -10.45
C TYR A 115 -13.26 5.75 -9.95
N THR A 116 -14.04 6.36 -10.84
CA THR A 116 -15.32 7.01 -10.52
C THR A 116 -16.41 6.02 -10.04
N GLN A 117 -16.23 4.72 -10.27
CA GLN A 117 -17.13 3.66 -9.79
C GLN A 117 -16.82 3.22 -8.34
N ILE A 118 -15.66 3.61 -7.82
CA ILE A 118 -15.26 3.30 -6.45
C ILE A 118 -15.94 4.28 -5.52
N LYS A 119 -16.82 3.81 -4.65
CA LYS A 119 -17.54 4.59 -3.64
C LYS A 119 -17.27 4.00 -2.25
N LEU A 120 -16.65 4.78 -1.37
CA LEU A 120 -16.27 4.32 -0.04
C LEU A 120 -16.88 5.23 1.04
N ALA A 121 -17.85 4.70 1.75
CA ALA A 121 -18.51 5.36 2.88
C ALA A 121 -17.58 5.50 4.10
N SER A 122 -16.70 4.50 4.30
CA SER A 122 -15.85 4.39 5.50
C SER A 122 -14.36 4.26 5.14
N ALA A 123 -13.52 4.29 6.16
CA ALA A 123 -12.11 3.93 6.14
C ALA A 123 -11.78 3.24 7.49
N PRO A 124 -10.81 2.32 7.56
CA PRO A 124 -9.98 1.85 6.44
C PRO A 124 -10.71 0.88 5.49
N VAL A 125 -10.28 0.86 4.23
CA VAL A 125 -10.70 -0.15 3.25
C VAL A 125 -9.48 -0.62 2.47
N LEU A 126 -9.27 -1.94 2.38
CA LEU A 126 -8.23 -2.54 1.57
C LEU A 126 -8.85 -3.06 0.27
N LEU A 127 -8.37 -2.56 -0.85
CA LEU A 127 -8.78 -2.99 -2.20
C LEU A 127 -7.69 -3.89 -2.78
N LYS A 128 -8.07 -5.01 -3.40
CA LYS A 128 -7.20 -5.80 -4.28
C LYS A 128 -7.52 -5.44 -5.72
N ILE A 129 -6.51 -5.02 -6.47
CA ILE A 129 -6.64 -4.64 -7.87
C ILE A 129 -5.83 -5.62 -8.71
N LYS A 130 -6.45 -6.06 -9.82
CA LYS A 130 -5.84 -6.92 -10.82
C LYS A 130 -6.17 -6.39 -12.21
N SER A 131 -5.14 -6.14 -13.02
CA SER A 131 -5.29 -5.69 -14.41
C SER A 131 -6.27 -4.52 -14.57
N GLY A 132 -6.16 -3.50 -13.70
CA GLY A 132 -6.99 -2.29 -13.74
C GLY A 132 -8.44 -2.46 -13.24
N ARG A 133 -8.75 -3.56 -12.56
CA ARG A 133 -10.07 -3.84 -11.97
C ARG A 133 -9.96 -4.13 -10.49
N VAL A 134 -10.89 -3.64 -9.69
CA VAL A 134 -11.03 -4.06 -8.29
C VAL A 134 -11.63 -5.46 -8.26
N VAL A 135 -10.86 -6.44 -7.77
CA VAL A 135 -11.28 -7.85 -7.71
C VAL A 135 -11.70 -8.28 -6.31
N ALA A 136 -11.28 -7.57 -5.27
CA ALA A 136 -11.72 -7.81 -3.89
C ALA A 136 -11.68 -6.53 -3.07
N MET A 137 -12.49 -6.49 -2.02
CA MET A 137 -12.58 -5.39 -1.05
C MET A 137 -12.70 -5.97 0.36
N TYR A 138 -11.91 -5.43 1.27
CA TYR A 138 -11.92 -5.75 2.69
C TYR A 138 -12.21 -4.45 3.43
N ASP A 139 -13.40 -4.31 4.00
CA ASP A 139 -13.96 -3.06 4.49
C ASP A 139 -14.16 -2.99 6.00
N THR A 140 -13.70 -4.01 6.71
CA THR A 140 -13.65 -4.03 8.18
C THR A 140 -12.23 -4.28 8.67
N LYS A 141 -11.92 -3.79 9.89
CA LYS A 141 -10.64 -4.05 10.54
C LYS A 141 -10.28 -5.53 10.51
N THR A 142 -11.21 -6.38 10.91
CA THR A 142 -11.00 -7.84 10.99
C THR A 142 -10.62 -8.42 9.64
N LYS A 143 -11.41 -8.16 8.59
CA LYS A 143 -11.12 -8.66 7.23
C LYS A 143 -9.78 -8.17 6.68
N ILE A 144 -9.42 -6.90 6.97
CA ILE A 144 -8.13 -6.33 6.56
C ILE A 144 -6.99 -7.05 7.25
N LEU A 145 -7.06 -7.20 8.58
CA LEU A 145 -6.00 -7.86 9.35
C LEU A 145 -5.88 -9.35 8.99
N GLU A 146 -6.98 -10.07 8.83
CA GLU A 146 -6.98 -11.46 8.36
C GLU A 146 -6.29 -11.58 7.00
N LYS A 147 -6.62 -10.68 6.06
CA LYS A 147 -5.99 -10.68 4.74
C LYS A 147 -4.50 -10.38 4.79
N LEU A 148 -4.08 -9.37 5.51
CA LEU A 148 -2.66 -9.03 5.65
C LEU A 148 -1.90 -10.16 6.35
N ASN A 149 -2.42 -10.67 7.48
CA ASN A 149 -1.79 -11.76 8.23
C ASN A 149 -1.67 -13.05 7.41
N SER A 150 -2.66 -13.38 6.59
CA SER A 150 -2.59 -14.56 5.71
C SER A 150 -1.42 -14.52 4.72
N ILE A 151 -0.88 -13.33 4.45
CA ILE A 151 0.29 -13.14 3.59
C ILE A 151 1.55 -13.07 4.46
N LEU A 152 1.52 -12.27 5.54
CA LEU A 152 2.64 -12.05 6.44
C LEU A 152 3.14 -13.36 7.10
N SER A 153 2.22 -14.29 7.40
CA SER A 153 2.55 -15.58 8.01
C SER A 153 3.41 -16.50 7.15
N ASN A 154 3.62 -16.17 5.88
CA ASN A 154 4.45 -16.96 4.95
C ASN A 154 5.89 -16.43 4.85
N TYR A 155 6.25 -15.36 5.57
CA TYR A 155 7.54 -14.66 5.49
C TYR A 155 8.12 -14.31 6.86
#